data_4aca3083e6d94e3001164b9db944fd16
#
_entry.id   4aca3083e6d94e3001164b9db944fd16
#
_cell.length_a   1.000
_cell.length_b   1.000
_cell.length_c   1.000
_cell.angle_alpha   90.00
_cell.angle_beta   90.00
_cell.angle_gamma   90.00
#
_symmetry.space_group_name_H-M   'P 1'
#
loop_
_entity.id
_entity.type
_entity.pdbx_description
1 polymer ?
#
loop_
_entity_poly.entity_id
_entity_poly.type
_entity_poly.pdbx_seq_one_letter_code
_entity_poly.pdbx_strand_id
1 'polypeptide(L)'
;GNMDFFGQWDDKDRENADCPVKEMIGYVGPNNYYLPQWTVKQVEEITDLLYQNFDCNKFENYIQQLQIATKDNKGKGKKVNDLSDGNRMKLMLSGVFARETQMLLLDEPASPLDPLMRDVLCDMIRAYLEEGAGQKTVLFSTHNIADMENVTDYAIIVEQGQVVEKGFVEDLKEKYVYVKGELEDLA
;
A
#
# COMPACT_ATOMS: atom_id res chain seq x y z
N GLY A 1 -1.04 -17.42 -17.60
CA GLY A 1 -2.29 -16.69 -17.67
C GLY A 1 -2.08 -15.33 -18.28
N ASN A 2 -2.99 -14.83 -19.07
CA ASN A 2 -2.94 -13.47 -19.58
C ASN A 2 -3.35 -12.52 -18.44
N MET A 3 -2.57 -11.46 -18.24
CA MET A 3 -2.96 -10.35 -17.38
C MET A 3 -3.35 -9.18 -18.28
N ASP A 4 -4.56 -8.68 -18.09
CA ASP A 4 -5.05 -7.47 -18.74
C ASP A 4 -5.21 -6.38 -17.68
N PHE A 5 -4.52 -5.25 -17.84
CA PHE A 5 -4.66 -4.09 -17.00
C PHE A 5 -5.33 -2.97 -17.80
N PHE A 6 -6.54 -2.60 -17.41
CA PHE A 6 -7.30 -1.50 -18.02
C PHE A 6 -7.57 -1.67 -19.53
N GLY A 7 -7.56 -2.89 -20.07
CA GLY A 7 -7.70 -3.13 -21.51
C GLY A 7 -6.53 -2.65 -22.37
N GLN A 8 -5.40 -2.31 -21.77
CA GLN A 8 -4.28 -1.65 -22.45
C GLN A 8 -2.97 -2.44 -22.43
N TRP A 9 -2.90 -3.57 -21.73
CA TRP A 9 -1.67 -4.37 -21.65
C TRP A 9 -1.76 -5.62 -22.52
N ASP A 10 -0.77 -5.77 -23.43
CA ASP A 10 -0.43 -7.03 -24.10
C ASP A 10 0.89 -7.59 -23.52
N ASP A 11 1.08 -8.91 -23.57
CA ASP A 11 2.32 -9.60 -23.17
C ASP A 11 3.60 -9.05 -23.87
N LYS A 12 3.43 -8.37 -25.01
CA LYS A 12 4.50 -7.67 -25.73
C LYS A 12 5.04 -6.42 -25.02
N ASP A 13 4.24 -5.87 -24.09
CA ASP A 13 4.60 -4.66 -23.35
C ASP A 13 5.46 -4.94 -22.10
N ARG A 14 5.72 -6.20 -21.77
CA ARG A 14 6.50 -6.60 -20.59
C ARG A 14 7.91 -6.01 -20.55
N GLU A 15 8.54 -5.88 -21.72
CA GLU A 15 9.90 -5.36 -21.85
C GLU A 15 9.96 -3.86 -22.16
N ASN A 16 8.81 -3.24 -22.40
CA ASN A 16 8.76 -1.81 -22.74
C ASN A 16 8.82 -0.95 -21.47
N ALA A 17 9.91 -0.19 -21.32
CA ALA A 17 10.08 0.73 -20.20
C ALA A 17 9.05 1.89 -20.23
N ASP A 18 8.58 2.27 -21.41
CA ASP A 18 7.65 3.39 -21.64
C ASP A 18 6.17 2.95 -21.63
N CYS A 19 5.85 1.80 -21.01
CA CYS A 19 4.48 1.31 -20.94
C CYS A 19 3.62 2.24 -20.07
N PRO A 20 2.61 2.95 -20.61
CA PRO A 20 1.77 3.89 -19.87
C PRO A 20 1.08 3.25 -18.67
N VAL A 21 0.77 1.96 -18.73
CA VAL A 21 0.14 1.20 -17.65
C VAL A 21 0.99 1.18 -16.39
N LYS A 22 2.33 1.19 -16.51
CA LYS A 22 3.24 1.21 -15.35
C LYS A 22 3.13 2.53 -14.56
N GLU A 23 2.82 3.63 -15.24
CA GLU A 23 2.59 4.92 -14.56
C GLU A 23 1.26 4.95 -13.82
N MET A 24 0.28 4.16 -14.28
CA MET A 24 -1.04 4.06 -13.66
C MET A 24 -1.07 3.19 -12.41
N ILE A 25 -0.01 2.42 -12.17
CA ILE A 25 0.08 1.46 -11.04
C ILE A 25 1.13 1.94 -10.04
N GLY A 26 0.76 2.04 -8.78
CA GLY A 26 1.68 2.18 -7.65
C GLY A 26 1.90 0.83 -6.97
N TYR A 27 3.16 0.48 -6.68
CA TYR A 27 3.49 -0.76 -5.98
C TYR A 27 4.33 -0.49 -4.74
N VAL A 28 3.96 -1.12 -3.64
CA VAL A 28 4.75 -1.20 -2.41
C VAL A 28 4.85 -2.66 -2.00
N GLY A 29 6.07 -3.16 -1.90
CA GLY A 29 6.35 -4.52 -1.47
C GLY A 29 7.14 -4.57 -0.16
N PRO A 30 7.48 -5.77 0.34
CA PRO A 30 8.19 -5.95 1.60
C PRO A 30 9.63 -5.44 1.54
N ASN A 31 10.20 -5.35 0.34
CA ASN A 31 11.57 -4.88 0.15
C ASN A 31 11.58 -3.42 -0.30
N ASN A 32 12.36 -2.61 0.41
CA ASN A 32 12.59 -1.23 0.01
C ASN A 32 13.36 -1.18 -1.33
N TYR A 33 12.84 -0.40 -2.28
CA TYR A 33 13.42 -0.21 -3.62
C TYR A 33 14.24 1.08 -3.76
N TYR A 34 14.27 1.94 -2.73
CA TYR A 34 15.12 3.13 -2.72
C TYR A 34 16.56 2.76 -2.37
N LEU A 35 17.53 3.42 -2.98
CA LEU A 35 18.94 3.15 -2.69
C LEU A 35 19.29 3.52 -1.24
N PRO A 36 20.02 2.65 -0.52
CA PRO A 36 20.32 2.84 0.91
C PRO A 36 21.01 4.16 1.25
N GLN A 37 21.83 4.69 0.35
CA GLN A 37 22.61 5.91 0.51
C GLN A 37 21.81 7.20 0.24
N TRP A 38 20.63 7.11 -0.39
CA TRP A 38 19.80 8.29 -0.65
C TRP A 38 19.24 8.86 0.65
N THR A 39 19.16 10.17 0.71
CA THR A 39 18.40 10.85 1.76
C THR A 39 16.92 10.89 1.38
N VAL A 40 16.04 11.11 2.37
CA VAL A 40 14.59 11.28 2.12
C VAL A 40 14.35 12.39 1.07
N LYS A 41 15.14 13.48 1.11
CA LYS A 41 15.03 14.55 0.09
C LYS A 41 15.44 14.07 -1.31
N GLN A 42 16.47 13.26 -1.42
CA GLN A 42 16.87 12.68 -2.71
C GLN A 42 15.85 11.66 -3.23
N VAL A 43 15.15 10.94 -2.35
CA VAL A 43 14.03 10.08 -2.76
C VAL A 43 12.96 10.92 -3.43
N GLU A 44 12.56 12.04 -2.85
CA GLU A 44 11.60 12.98 -3.45
C GLU A 44 12.06 13.47 -4.81
N GLU A 45 13.26 14.07 -4.88
CA GLU A 45 13.83 14.64 -6.11
C GLU A 45 13.94 13.63 -7.25
N ILE A 46 14.35 12.39 -6.94
CA ILE A 46 14.49 11.34 -7.94
C ILE A 46 13.11 10.79 -8.35
N THR A 47 12.17 10.68 -7.42
CA THR A 47 10.81 10.22 -7.75
C THR A 47 10.10 11.23 -8.65
N ASP A 48 10.23 12.52 -8.36
CA ASP A 48 9.73 13.62 -9.21
C ASP A 48 10.34 13.61 -10.63
N LEU A 49 11.61 13.29 -10.73
CA LEU A 49 12.29 13.14 -12.02
C LEU A 49 11.82 11.91 -12.81
N LEU A 50 11.49 10.81 -12.13
CA LEU A 50 11.11 9.54 -12.76
C LEU A 50 9.64 9.46 -13.16
N TYR A 51 8.76 10.14 -12.43
CA TYR A 51 7.31 10.04 -12.61
C TYR A 51 6.69 11.41 -12.85
N GLN A 52 6.15 11.64 -14.05
CA GLN A 52 5.49 12.90 -14.43
C GLN A 52 4.25 13.20 -13.59
N ASN A 53 3.64 12.17 -13.00
CA ASN A 53 2.45 12.22 -12.17
C ASN A 53 2.74 12.25 -10.66
N PHE A 54 3.95 12.67 -10.25
CA PHE A 54 4.34 12.80 -8.85
C PHE A 54 4.05 14.21 -8.32
N ASP A 55 3.47 14.30 -7.14
CA ASP A 55 3.18 15.57 -6.44
C ASP A 55 4.07 15.70 -5.20
N CYS A 56 5.08 16.56 -5.28
CA CYS A 56 6.00 16.85 -4.18
C CYS A 56 5.27 17.36 -2.93
N ASN A 57 4.19 18.16 -3.07
CA ASN A 57 3.46 18.68 -1.91
C ASN A 57 2.70 17.55 -1.19
N LYS A 58 2.07 16.64 -1.96
CA LYS A 58 1.45 15.44 -1.38
C LYS A 58 2.50 14.56 -0.67
N PHE A 59 3.67 14.38 -1.28
CA PHE A 59 4.75 13.60 -0.68
C PHE A 59 5.21 14.22 0.66
N GLU A 60 5.48 15.52 0.70
CA GLU A 60 5.88 16.21 1.92
C GLU A 60 4.80 16.12 3.01
N ASN A 61 3.52 16.23 2.65
CA ASN A 61 2.41 16.06 3.57
C ASN A 61 2.37 14.64 4.16
N TYR A 62 2.57 13.60 3.35
CA TYR A 62 2.62 12.21 3.84
C TYR A 62 3.84 11.96 4.72
N ILE A 63 5.00 12.53 4.40
CA ILE A 63 6.19 12.49 5.26
C ILE A 63 5.88 13.04 6.67
N GLN A 64 5.12 14.14 6.74
CA GLN A 64 4.69 14.74 8.02
C GLN A 64 3.65 13.88 8.74
N GLN A 65 2.59 13.45 8.05
CA GLN A 65 1.51 12.62 8.63
C GLN A 65 2.06 11.30 9.19
N LEU A 66 2.95 10.65 8.46
CA LEU A 66 3.59 9.40 8.86
C LEU A 66 4.78 9.59 9.81
N GLN A 67 5.06 10.85 10.22
CA GLN A 67 6.10 11.20 11.19
C GLN A 67 7.48 10.67 10.82
N ILE A 68 7.87 10.78 9.54
CA ILE A 68 9.18 10.33 9.08
C ILE A 68 10.22 11.41 9.37
N ALA A 69 11.23 11.06 10.16
CA ALA A 69 12.33 11.98 10.43
C ALA A 69 13.21 12.14 9.18
N THR A 70 13.24 13.35 8.60
CA THR A 70 14.02 13.68 7.39
C THR A 70 15.46 14.10 7.70
N LYS A 71 15.75 14.44 8.95
CA LYS A 71 17.08 14.88 9.43
C LYS A 71 17.54 14.02 10.61
N ASP A 72 18.83 13.86 10.73
CA ASP A 72 19.48 13.26 11.90
C ASP A 72 19.64 14.27 13.06
N ASN A 73 20.16 13.81 14.19
CA ASN A 73 20.40 14.65 15.37
C ASN A 73 21.42 15.78 15.14
N LYS A 74 22.14 15.76 14.01
CA LYS A 74 23.11 16.79 13.61
C LYS A 74 22.56 17.72 12.52
N GLY A 75 21.26 17.59 12.18
CA GLY A 75 20.59 18.39 11.15
C GLY A 75 20.93 17.96 9.71
N LYS A 76 21.67 16.87 9.51
CA LYS A 76 21.94 16.32 8.18
C LYS A 76 20.77 15.49 7.68
N GLY A 77 20.59 15.45 6.37
CA GLY A 77 19.58 14.61 5.73
C GLY A 77 19.71 13.13 6.13
N LYS A 78 18.63 12.55 6.66
CA LYS A 78 18.61 11.17 7.09
C LYS A 78 18.55 10.25 5.87
N LYS A 79 19.43 9.25 5.86
CA LYS A 79 19.50 8.28 4.75
C LYS A 79 18.47 7.18 4.90
N VAL A 80 18.07 6.59 3.79
CA VAL A 80 17.16 5.44 3.76
C VAL A 80 17.71 4.28 4.61
N ASN A 81 19.01 4.03 4.58
CA ASN A 81 19.65 2.99 5.38
C ASN A 81 19.54 3.23 6.91
N ASP A 82 19.39 4.48 7.33
CA ASP A 82 19.29 4.87 8.75
C ASP A 82 17.83 4.83 9.26
N LEU A 83 16.88 4.49 8.39
CA LEU A 83 15.47 4.33 8.73
C LEU A 83 15.21 2.90 9.24
N SER A 84 14.32 2.77 10.23
CA SER A 84 13.75 1.47 10.63
C SER A 84 12.89 0.89 9.49
N ASP A 85 12.57 -0.40 9.54
CA ASP A 85 11.73 -1.04 8.52
C ASP A 85 10.35 -0.38 8.44
N GLY A 86 9.73 -0.04 9.58
CA GLY A 86 8.50 0.75 9.60
C GLY A 86 8.63 2.11 8.91
N ASN A 87 9.73 2.84 9.14
CA ASN A 87 9.96 4.12 8.48
C ASN A 87 10.31 3.98 6.99
N ARG A 88 10.92 2.87 6.57
CA ARG A 88 11.11 2.58 5.14
C ARG A 88 9.78 2.30 4.46
N MET A 89 8.91 1.52 5.10
CA MET A 89 7.55 1.28 4.62
C MET A 89 6.78 2.60 4.48
N LYS A 90 6.78 3.44 5.52
CA LYS A 90 6.17 4.77 5.48
C LYS A 90 6.69 5.63 4.32
N LEU A 91 8.00 5.61 4.07
CA LEU A 91 8.61 6.35 2.96
C LEU A 91 8.15 5.82 1.60
N MET A 92 8.08 4.50 1.40
CA MET A 92 7.56 3.89 0.17
C MET A 92 6.08 4.24 -0.03
N LEU A 93 5.26 4.14 1.01
CA LEU A 93 3.85 4.55 0.97
C LEU A 93 3.72 6.03 0.58
N SER A 94 4.50 6.93 1.21
CA SER A 94 4.50 8.36 0.84
C SER A 94 4.78 8.57 -0.65
N GLY A 95 5.74 7.83 -1.20
CA GLY A 95 6.10 7.92 -2.63
C GLY A 95 4.99 7.46 -3.56
N VAL A 96 4.31 6.37 -3.23
CA VAL A 96 3.24 5.82 -4.11
C VAL A 96 1.96 6.63 -4.02
N PHE A 97 1.54 7.04 -2.81
CA PHE A 97 0.33 7.84 -2.61
C PHE A 97 0.47 9.28 -3.14
N ALA A 98 1.69 9.78 -3.29
CA ALA A 98 1.96 11.08 -3.91
C ALA A 98 1.89 11.06 -5.44
N ARG A 99 1.64 9.89 -6.05
CA ARG A 99 1.47 9.75 -7.50
C ARG A 99 0.00 9.69 -7.87
N GLU A 100 -0.35 10.27 -9.03
CA GLU A 100 -1.67 10.12 -9.65
C GLU A 100 -1.77 8.75 -10.34
N THR A 101 -2.03 7.72 -9.56
CA THR A 101 -2.21 6.33 -10.02
C THR A 101 -3.69 5.96 -10.05
N GLN A 102 -4.05 4.94 -10.84
CA GLN A 102 -5.41 4.36 -10.87
C GLN A 102 -5.50 3.11 -9.99
N MET A 103 -4.36 2.46 -9.72
CA MET A 103 -4.33 1.27 -8.90
C MET A 103 -3.11 1.29 -7.97
N LEU A 104 -3.34 0.92 -6.71
CA LEU A 104 -2.27 0.62 -5.75
C LEU A 104 -2.25 -0.87 -5.47
N LEU A 105 -1.04 -1.45 -5.54
CA LEU A 105 -0.72 -2.81 -5.13
C LEU A 105 0.19 -2.73 -3.89
N LEU A 106 -0.33 -3.15 -2.74
CA LEU A 106 0.37 -3.02 -1.46
C LEU A 106 0.56 -4.41 -0.83
N ASP A 107 1.80 -4.84 -0.67
CA ASP A 107 2.11 -6.13 -0.09
C ASP A 107 2.49 -5.97 1.38
N GLU A 108 1.62 -6.47 2.28
CA GLU A 108 1.75 -6.38 3.73
C GLU A 108 2.02 -4.95 4.26
N PRO A 109 1.31 -3.90 3.79
CA PRO A 109 1.68 -2.51 4.06
C PRO A 109 1.56 -2.12 5.54
N ALA A 110 0.69 -2.78 6.30
CA ALA A 110 0.45 -2.52 7.72
C ALA A 110 1.41 -3.29 8.64
N SER A 111 2.04 -4.37 8.16
CA SER A 111 2.81 -5.30 8.99
C SER A 111 3.94 -4.63 9.80
N PRO A 112 4.79 -3.75 9.23
CA PRO A 112 5.87 -3.11 9.99
C PRO A 112 5.45 -1.82 10.71
N LEU A 113 4.15 -1.46 10.69
CA LEU A 113 3.64 -0.22 11.27
C LEU A 113 3.13 -0.45 12.70
N ASP A 114 3.29 0.56 13.55
CA ASP A 114 2.62 0.62 14.84
C ASP A 114 1.11 0.89 14.68
N PRO A 115 0.28 0.58 15.70
CA PRO A 115 -1.19 0.69 15.57
C PRO A 115 -1.66 2.07 15.11
N LEU A 116 -1.09 3.16 15.63
CA LEU A 116 -1.48 4.51 15.24
C LEU A 116 -1.20 4.78 13.76
N MET A 117 -0.07 4.27 13.26
CA MET A 117 0.30 4.46 11.85
C MET A 117 -0.51 3.56 10.90
N ARG A 118 -1.08 2.45 11.40
CA ARG A 118 -2.06 1.64 10.64
C ARG A 118 -3.36 2.42 10.42
N ASP A 119 -3.85 3.13 11.44
CA ASP A 119 -5.01 4.00 11.29
C ASP A 119 -4.76 5.11 10.26
N VAL A 120 -3.58 5.74 10.30
CA VAL A 120 -3.17 6.74 9.30
C VAL A 120 -3.13 6.14 7.89
N LEU A 121 -2.62 4.91 7.72
CA LEU A 121 -2.64 4.21 6.44
C LEU A 121 -4.07 3.98 5.94
N CYS A 122 -4.97 3.55 6.82
CA CYS A 122 -6.39 3.39 6.47
C CYS A 122 -7.02 4.71 5.99
N ASP A 123 -6.71 5.82 6.65
CA ASP A 123 -7.19 7.15 6.24
C ASP A 123 -6.61 7.57 4.89
N MET A 124 -5.33 7.29 4.63
CA MET A 124 -4.69 7.53 3.32
C MET A 124 -5.37 6.72 2.20
N ILE A 125 -5.71 5.46 2.46
CA ILE A 125 -6.43 4.61 1.49
C ILE A 125 -7.82 5.18 1.20
N ARG A 126 -8.58 5.58 2.23
CA ARG A 126 -9.91 6.21 2.05
C ARG A 126 -9.81 7.47 1.20
N ALA A 127 -8.89 8.37 1.56
CA ALA A 127 -8.69 9.62 0.82
C ALA A 127 -8.32 9.37 -0.65
N TYR A 128 -7.44 8.38 -0.91
CA TYR A 128 -7.06 8.00 -2.27
C TYR A 128 -8.26 7.48 -3.08
N LEU A 129 -9.11 6.64 -2.49
CA LEU A 129 -10.30 6.10 -3.15
C LEU A 129 -11.36 7.20 -3.39
N GLU A 130 -11.57 8.10 -2.42
CA GLU A 130 -12.49 9.24 -2.52
C GLU A 130 -12.07 10.21 -3.63
N GLU A 131 -10.78 10.56 -3.73
CA GLU A 131 -10.24 11.37 -4.82
C GLU A 131 -10.54 10.76 -6.20
N GLY A 132 -10.58 9.44 -6.28
CA GLY A 132 -10.81 8.70 -7.52
C GLY A 132 -12.26 8.68 -8.00
N ALA A 133 -13.23 9.09 -7.16
CA ALA A 133 -14.66 9.06 -7.49
C ALA A 133 -15.11 7.71 -8.11
N GLY A 134 -14.61 6.59 -7.58
CA GLY A 134 -14.91 5.23 -8.05
C GLY A 134 -14.03 4.73 -9.21
N GLN A 135 -13.02 5.47 -9.63
CA GLN A 135 -12.10 5.07 -10.70
C GLN A 135 -10.73 4.57 -10.18
N LYS A 136 -10.49 4.68 -8.87
CA LYS A 136 -9.26 4.18 -8.25
C LYS A 136 -9.52 2.87 -7.52
N THR A 137 -8.51 2.01 -7.46
CA THR A 137 -8.56 0.70 -6.79
C THR A 137 -7.33 0.51 -5.91
N VAL A 138 -7.52 -0.08 -4.74
CA VAL A 138 -6.41 -0.55 -3.89
C VAL A 138 -6.55 -2.05 -3.71
N LEU A 139 -5.51 -2.80 -4.06
CA LEU A 139 -5.37 -4.21 -3.75
C LEU A 139 -4.22 -4.36 -2.76
N PHE A 140 -4.47 -4.95 -1.61
CA PHE A 140 -3.43 -5.22 -0.63
C PHE A 140 -3.49 -6.65 -0.11
N SER A 141 -2.33 -7.20 0.24
CA SER A 141 -2.23 -8.43 1.01
C SER A 141 -2.11 -8.12 2.49
N THR A 142 -2.67 -8.97 3.35
CA THR A 142 -2.43 -8.94 4.79
C THR A 142 -2.68 -10.32 5.40
N HIS A 143 -1.90 -10.68 6.42
CA HIS A 143 -2.17 -11.83 7.28
C HIS A 143 -2.92 -11.42 8.56
N ASN A 144 -3.12 -10.13 8.81
CA ASN A 144 -3.89 -9.61 9.93
C ASN A 144 -5.08 -8.77 9.43
N ILE A 145 -6.23 -9.43 9.30
CA ILE A 145 -7.45 -8.83 8.76
C ILE A 145 -7.89 -7.62 9.59
N ALA A 146 -7.75 -7.70 10.93
CA ALA A 146 -8.21 -6.65 11.83
C ALA A 146 -7.56 -5.27 11.58
N ASP A 147 -6.33 -5.24 11.05
CA ASP A 147 -5.62 -3.99 10.78
C ASP A 147 -6.20 -3.20 9.59
N MET A 148 -6.88 -3.89 8.66
CA MET A 148 -7.30 -3.32 7.37
C MET A 148 -8.80 -3.51 7.09
N GLU A 149 -9.54 -4.12 8.02
CA GLU A 149 -10.96 -4.46 7.84
C GLU A 149 -11.82 -3.23 7.51
N ASN A 150 -11.52 -2.09 8.15
CA ASN A 150 -12.29 -0.86 8.01
C ASN A 150 -12.16 -0.17 6.64
N VAL A 151 -11.24 -0.63 5.78
CA VAL A 151 -10.99 -0.09 4.44
C VAL A 151 -11.11 -1.14 3.35
N THR A 152 -11.67 -2.31 3.69
CA THR A 152 -11.80 -3.45 2.79
C THR A 152 -13.26 -3.65 2.42
N ASP A 153 -13.60 -3.48 1.14
CA ASP A 153 -14.93 -3.79 0.63
C ASP A 153 -15.07 -5.26 0.25
N TYR A 154 -14.03 -5.84 -0.36
CA TYR A 154 -14.04 -7.19 -0.89
C TYR A 154 -12.80 -7.97 -0.46
N ALA A 155 -12.97 -9.17 0.04
CA ALA A 155 -11.88 -10.03 0.50
C ALA A 155 -11.76 -11.30 -0.35
N ILE A 156 -10.52 -11.75 -0.54
CA ILE A 156 -10.16 -13.05 -1.13
C ILE A 156 -9.27 -13.76 -0.12
N ILE A 157 -9.77 -14.86 0.44
CA ILE A 157 -9.04 -15.66 1.43
C ILE A 157 -8.31 -16.77 0.71
N VAL A 158 -6.98 -16.79 0.89
CA VAL A 158 -6.08 -17.77 0.26
C VAL A 158 -5.44 -18.63 1.34
N GLU A 159 -5.56 -19.95 1.21
CA GLU A 159 -4.91 -20.93 2.07
C GLU A 159 -4.20 -21.99 1.23
N GLN A 160 -2.94 -22.30 1.56
CA GLN A 160 -2.12 -23.27 0.82
C GLN A 160 -2.09 -23.05 -0.71
N GLY A 161 -2.12 -21.78 -1.14
CA GLY A 161 -2.09 -21.41 -2.55
C GLY A 161 -3.43 -21.58 -3.29
N GLN A 162 -4.52 -21.86 -2.57
CA GLN A 162 -5.86 -21.98 -3.13
C GLN A 162 -6.79 -20.91 -2.56
N VAL A 163 -7.68 -20.40 -3.39
CA VAL A 163 -8.76 -19.51 -2.93
C VAL A 163 -9.80 -20.36 -2.21
N VAL A 164 -9.93 -20.19 -0.91
CA VAL A 164 -10.90 -20.93 -0.08
C VAL A 164 -12.22 -20.17 0.08
N GLU A 165 -12.17 -18.83 0.06
CA GLU A 165 -13.37 -18.01 0.17
C GLU A 165 -13.15 -16.65 -0.52
N LYS A 166 -14.21 -16.00 -0.99
CA LYS A 166 -14.19 -14.63 -1.52
C LYS A 166 -15.58 -14.01 -1.45
N GLY A 167 -15.64 -12.71 -1.22
CA GLY A 167 -16.92 -11.99 -1.15
C GLY A 167 -16.75 -10.59 -0.59
N PHE A 168 -17.86 -9.85 -0.57
CA PHE A 168 -17.90 -8.60 0.18
C PHE A 168 -17.73 -8.87 1.66
N VAL A 169 -16.99 -8.01 2.35
CA VAL A 169 -16.66 -8.21 3.77
C VAL A 169 -17.92 -8.26 4.64
N GLU A 170 -18.94 -7.47 4.32
CA GLU A 170 -20.23 -7.49 5.02
C GLU A 170 -20.92 -8.85 4.89
N ASP A 171 -20.99 -9.40 3.68
CA ASP A 171 -21.59 -10.73 3.42
C ASP A 171 -20.82 -11.85 4.14
N LEU A 172 -19.47 -11.74 4.14
CA LEU A 172 -18.63 -12.71 4.84
C LEU A 172 -18.82 -12.67 6.35
N LYS A 173 -19.00 -11.49 6.93
CA LYS A 173 -19.29 -11.34 8.37
C LYS A 173 -20.63 -11.94 8.77
N GLU A 174 -21.64 -11.79 7.95
CA GLU A 174 -22.95 -12.40 8.21
C GLU A 174 -22.94 -13.92 8.10
N LYS A 175 -22.07 -14.47 7.25
CA LYS A 175 -21.92 -15.92 7.02
C LYS A 175 -21.31 -16.66 8.19
N TYR A 176 -20.45 -16.00 8.99
CA TYR A 176 -19.71 -16.61 10.08
C TYR A 176 -20.08 -16.02 11.43
N VAL A 177 -20.56 -16.87 12.33
CA VAL A 177 -20.91 -16.47 13.71
C VAL A 177 -19.91 -17.11 14.65
N TYR A 178 -19.30 -16.27 15.49
CA TYR A 178 -18.44 -16.77 16.55
C TYR A 178 -19.28 -17.20 17.77
N VAL A 179 -19.33 -18.50 18.03
CA VAL A 179 -20.04 -19.07 19.19
C VAL A 179 -19.02 -19.33 20.31
N LYS A 180 -19.20 -18.67 21.45
CA LYS A 180 -18.50 -18.99 22.71
C LYS A 180 -19.39 -19.88 23.56
N GLY A 181 -18.91 -21.10 23.86
CA GLY A 181 -19.60 -22.03 24.75
C GLY A 181 -18.63 -23.10 25.24
N GLU A 182 -19.03 -23.86 26.23
CA GLU A 182 -18.31 -25.08 26.64
C GLU A 182 -18.59 -26.19 25.62
N LEU A 183 -17.68 -27.20 25.53
CA LEU A 183 -17.82 -28.32 24.57
C LEU A 183 -19.15 -29.06 24.72
N GLU A 184 -19.74 -29.04 25.93
CA GLU A 184 -21.04 -29.63 26.25
C GLU A 184 -22.24 -28.86 25.67
N ASP A 185 -22.07 -27.58 25.31
CA ASP A 185 -23.10 -26.72 24.71
C ASP A 185 -23.19 -26.87 23.18
N LEU A 186 -22.28 -27.66 22.58
CA LEU A 186 -22.16 -27.86 21.12
C LEU A 186 -22.79 -29.15 20.60
N ALA A 187 -23.58 -29.84 21.43
CA ALA A 187 -24.25 -31.09 21.08
C ALA A 187 -25.67 -30.94 20.52
#